data_cda4e896c521ce642995334c9ad02a43
#
_entry.id   cda4e896c521ce642995334c9ad02a43
#
_cell.length_a   1.000
_cell.length_b   1.000
_cell.length_c   1.000
_cell.angle_alpha   90.00
_cell.angle_beta   90.00
_cell.angle_gamma   90.00
#
_symmetry.space_group_name_H-M   'P 1'
#
loop_
_entity.id
_entity.type
_entity.pdbx_description
1 polymer ?
#
loop_
_entity_poly.entity_id
_entity_poly.type
_entity_poly.pdbx_seq_one_letter_code
_entity_poly.pdbx_strand_id
1 'polypeptide(L)'
;MNAKIDCSNMVNGILYIGTDRGVWLLVGNTFFPLQGADALASKRIRGIIPYKKGVLVVTAYNGLYYCDGRTMEPFITGAEEFMRENEVFCVAKKDDKIALGTIHKGLVLVDCSTMQLKYFNENNGLRNNTVLSVSFDTTGNLWAGLDSGIDYVCLSSPFTNLYSYPYSYGTGYTAAVEGGYLYLGTNRGLYYTSYPVQMNGDLPDIRPMPQSSGQVWNLCRIGDELFCLHDRGIFLINGTSVKRVTDIAGAWCCQLVAGRTDLMYVGVYNGIYLVGKKNGEWQVVGKIEGMNDSCRLFEQESDKVIWVYNTDHVTRVDLDNDLTKAVRIKEYSAKDGFPVGRDMYIAKIEDRVYFATPRGIYKHNPHKDVMEPCPDMNNLLNGTAAYSRILEYHDKLISLSPHEICIANLGTYKRGANTSIN
;
A
#
# COMPACT_ATOMS: atom_id res chain seq x y z
N MET A 1 -1.88 -1.89 -53.63
CA MET A 1 -0.94 -1.76 -52.52
C MET A 1 -0.21 -3.09 -52.35
N ASN A 2 1.09 -3.13 -52.52
CA ASN A 2 1.91 -4.34 -52.30
C ASN A 2 2.79 -4.09 -51.06
N ALA A 3 2.20 -4.24 -49.87
CA ALA A 3 2.84 -3.98 -48.57
C ALA A 3 2.24 -4.93 -47.51
N LYS A 4 3.02 -5.25 -46.50
CA LYS A 4 2.55 -6.05 -45.36
C LYS A 4 1.74 -5.16 -44.43
N ILE A 5 0.51 -5.56 -44.11
CA ILE A 5 -0.35 -4.85 -43.19
C ILE A 5 0.00 -5.28 -41.75
N ASP A 6 0.34 -4.33 -40.90
CA ASP A 6 0.62 -4.53 -39.47
C ASP A 6 -0.57 -4.15 -38.58
N CYS A 7 -1.33 -3.12 -38.94
CA CYS A 7 -2.52 -2.71 -38.20
C CYS A 7 -3.52 -1.96 -39.09
N SER A 8 -4.75 -1.85 -38.63
CA SER A 8 -5.78 -0.99 -39.24
C SER A 8 -6.70 -0.39 -38.17
N ASN A 9 -7.24 0.78 -38.44
CA ASN A 9 -8.25 1.38 -37.56
C ASN A 9 -9.20 2.30 -38.38
N MET A 10 -10.45 2.32 -37.98
CA MET A 10 -11.47 3.24 -38.52
C MET A 10 -11.48 4.50 -37.64
N VAL A 11 -11.12 5.65 -38.23
CA VAL A 11 -11.13 6.93 -37.52
C VAL A 11 -11.97 7.92 -38.36
N ASN A 12 -13.01 8.45 -37.73
CA ASN A 12 -13.92 9.42 -38.36
C ASN A 12 -14.48 8.95 -39.73
N GLY A 13 -14.80 7.66 -39.86
CA GLY A 13 -15.34 7.08 -41.09
C GLY A 13 -14.32 6.79 -42.19
N ILE A 14 -13.04 7.00 -41.95
CA ILE A 14 -11.92 6.69 -42.84
C ILE A 14 -11.15 5.49 -42.30
N LEU A 15 -10.91 4.47 -43.12
CA LEU A 15 -10.08 3.35 -42.78
C LEU A 15 -8.59 3.70 -43.00
N TYR A 16 -7.83 3.71 -41.90
CA TYR A 16 -6.39 3.84 -41.92
C TYR A 16 -5.75 2.47 -41.87
N ILE A 17 -4.69 2.26 -42.66
CA ILE A 17 -3.95 1.00 -42.69
C ILE A 17 -2.46 1.29 -42.46
N GLY A 18 -1.90 0.75 -41.39
CA GLY A 18 -0.47 0.79 -41.08
C GLY A 18 0.24 -0.40 -41.73
N THR A 19 1.32 -0.12 -42.43
CA THR A 19 2.10 -1.11 -43.16
C THR A 19 3.59 -0.95 -42.90
N ASP A 20 4.40 -1.89 -43.41
CA ASP A 20 5.84 -1.81 -43.46
C ASP A 20 6.38 -0.66 -44.38
N ARG A 21 5.49 -0.01 -45.13
CA ARG A 21 5.78 1.11 -46.04
C ARG A 21 5.04 2.41 -45.68
N GLY A 22 4.69 2.57 -44.42
CA GLY A 22 3.97 3.75 -43.93
C GLY A 22 2.47 3.53 -43.81
N VAL A 23 1.72 4.61 -43.77
CA VAL A 23 0.27 4.63 -43.51
C VAL A 23 -0.50 4.94 -44.80
N TRP A 24 -1.59 4.21 -45.00
CA TRP A 24 -2.48 4.33 -46.15
C TRP A 24 -3.92 4.60 -45.70
N LEU A 25 -4.68 5.26 -46.57
CA LEU A 25 -6.10 5.54 -46.39
C LEU A 25 -6.91 4.79 -47.46
N LEU A 26 -8.05 4.22 -47.08
CA LEU A 26 -9.04 3.71 -48.02
C LEU A 26 -10.13 4.78 -48.22
N VAL A 27 -10.21 5.29 -49.44
CA VAL A 27 -11.25 6.23 -49.83
C VAL A 27 -12.02 5.59 -51.01
N GLY A 28 -13.30 5.28 -50.77
CA GLY A 28 -14.07 4.45 -51.71
C GLY A 28 -13.41 3.05 -51.81
N ASN A 29 -12.97 2.67 -53.02
CA ASN A 29 -12.29 1.41 -53.30
C ASN A 29 -10.77 1.59 -53.61
N THR A 30 -10.22 2.74 -53.32
CA THR A 30 -8.83 3.07 -53.68
C THR A 30 -8.00 3.41 -52.46
N PHE A 31 -6.77 2.88 -52.41
CA PHE A 31 -5.82 3.19 -51.36
C PHE A 31 -4.94 4.38 -51.75
N PHE A 32 -4.84 5.34 -50.86
CA PHE A 32 -3.97 6.49 -50.96
C PHE A 32 -2.94 6.51 -49.83
N PRO A 33 -1.70 6.88 -50.10
CA PRO A 33 -0.73 7.09 -49.00
C PRO A 33 -1.21 8.32 -48.18
N LEU A 34 -1.03 8.21 -46.85
CA LEU A 34 -1.31 9.36 -45.97
C LEU A 34 -0.29 10.47 -46.27
N GLN A 35 -0.80 11.66 -46.55
CA GLN A 35 0.01 12.82 -46.89
C GLN A 35 0.96 13.17 -45.73
N GLY A 36 2.22 13.44 -46.00
CA GLY A 36 3.25 13.73 -45.01
C GLY A 36 3.84 12.48 -44.29
N ALA A 37 3.37 11.29 -44.67
CA ALA A 37 3.82 10.02 -44.02
C ALA A 37 5.18 9.54 -44.54
N ASP A 38 5.93 10.31 -45.32
CA ASP A 38 7.28 9.96 -45.78
C ASP A 38 8.25 9.73 -44.60
N ALA A 39 8.04 10.45 -43.50
CA ALA A 39 8.76 10.27 -42.24
C ALA A 39 8.56 8.89 -41.60
N LEU A 40 7.54 8.14 -42.01
CA LEU A 40 7.21 6.79 -41.54
C LEU A 40 7.64 5.70 -42.53
N ALA A 41 8.27 6.06 -43.66
CA ALA A 41 8.82 5.09 -44.60
C ALA A 41 9.80 4.17 -43.87
N SER A 42 9.64 2.89 -44.06
CA SER A 42 10.44 1.84 -43.37
C SER A 42 10.23 1.70 -41.85
N LYS A 43 9.29 2.41 -41.23
CA LYS A 43 8.93 2.25 -39.83
C LYS A 43 7.75 1.28 -39.70
N ARG A 44 7.86 0.32 -38.81
CA ARG A 44 6.78 -0.61 -38.50
C ARG A 44 5.69 0.10 -37.70
N ILE A 45 4.47 0.12 -38.22
CA ILE A 45 3.32 0.79 -37.59
C ILE A 45 2.57 -0.20 -36.70
N ARG A 46 2.39 0.14 -35.43
CA ARG A 46 1.74 -0.71 -34.42
C ARG A 46 0.36 -0.27 -34.04
N GLY A 47 0.00 0.97 -34.34
CA GLY A 47 -1.33 1.47 -34.09
C GLY A 47 -1.57 2.83 -34.72
N ILE A 48 -2.84 3.10 -34.98
CA ILE A 48 -3.33 4.37 -35.49
C ILE A 48 -4.57 4.70 -34.65
N ILE A 49 -4.50 5.76 -33.85
CA ILE A 49 -5.53 6.09 -32.86
C ILE A 49 -6.06 7.52 -33.08
N PRO A 50 -7.34 7.79 -32.82
CA PRO A 50 -7.90 9.14 -32.97
C PRO A 50 -7.26 10.08 -31.92
N TYR A 51 -6.85 11.27 -32.36
CA TYR A 51 -6.32 12.30 -31.49
C TYR A 51 -6.62 13.68 -32.01
N LYS A 52 -7.25 14.55 -31.20
CA LYS A 52 -7.71 15.88 -31.61
C LYS A 52 -8.53 15.81 -32.90
N LYS A 53 -8.11 16.55 -33.93
CA LYS A 53 -8.77 16.57 -35.27
C LYS A 53 -8.16 15.57 -36.25
N GLY A 54 -7.13 14.80 -35.82
CA GLY A 54 -6.40 13.89 -36.69
C GLY A 54 -6.15 12.53 -36.03
N VAL A 55 -5.01 11.95 -36.28
CA VAL A 55 -4.58 10.64 -35.75
C VAL A 55 -3.20 10.71 -35.14
N LEU A 56 -2.97 9.89 -34.13
CA LEU A 56 -1.62 9.52 -33.70
C LEU A 56 -1.26 8.19 -34.34
N VAL A 57 -0.11 8.15 -34.97
CA VAL A 57 0.50 6.96 -35.52
C VAL A 57 1.56 6.48 -34.56
N VAL A 58 1.43 5.25 -34.08
CA VAL A 58 2.32 4.60 -33.12
C VAL A 58 3.23 3.64 -33.86
N THR A 59 4.54 3.83 -33.72
CA THR A 59 5.55 2.97 -34.33
C THR A 59 6.08 1.95 -33.33
N ALA A 60 6.70 0.90 -33.82
CA ALA A 60 7.29 -0.13 -32.95
C ALA A 60 8.46 0.40 -32.09
N TYR A 61 9.32 1.26 -32.65
CA TYR A 61 10.56 1.71 -32.00
C TYR A 61 10.83 3.21 -32.07
N ASN A 62 10.09 3.94 -32.91
CA ASN A 62 10.46 5.30 -33.30
C ASN A 62 9.54 6.40 -32.73
N GLY A 63 8.83 6.12 -31.64
CA GLY A 63 7.92 7.08 -31.01
C GLY A 63 6.55 7.18 -31.69
N LEU A 64 5.86 8.24 -31.35
CA LEU A 64 4.54 8.58 -31.88
C LEU A 64 4.63 9.77 -32.85
N TYR A 65 3.69 9.82 -33.80
CA TYR A 65 3.59 10.92 -34.75
C TYR A 65 2.14 11.40 -34.82
N TYR A 66 1.95 12.70 -34.73
CA TYR A 66 0.64 13.31 -34.94
C TYR A 66 0.47 13.71 -36.40
N CYS A 67 -0.66 13.35 -36.98
CA CYS A 67 -1.03 13.76 -38.31
C CYS A 67 -2.40 14.44 -38.29
N ASP A 68 -2.48 15.67 -38.77
CA ASP A 68 -3.72 16.43 -38.93
C ASP A 68 -4.42 16.22 -40.29
N GLY A 69 -3.85 15.36 -41.13
CA GLY A 69 -4.27 15.09 -42.51
C GLY A 69 -3.49 15.88 -43.57
N ARG A 70 -2.62 16.81 -43.17
CA ARG A 70 -1.74 17.60 -44.06
C ARG A 70 -0.29 17.48 -43.71
N THR A 71 0.01 17.57 -42.41
CA THR A 71 1.36 17.51 -41.85
C THR A 71 1.47 16.34 -40.90
N MET A 72 2.69 15.83 -40.75
CA MET A 72 3.01 14.81 -39.78
C MET A 72 4.22 15.26 -38.97
N GLU A 73 4.06 15.30 -37.66
CA GLU A 73 5.07 15.78 -36.72
C GLU A 73 5.29 14.77 -35.60
N PRO A 74 6.52 14.64 -35.07
CA PRO A 74 6.75 13.83 -33.89
C PRO A 74 5.89 14.32 -32.72
N PHE A 75 5.25 13.39 -32.02
CA PHE A 75 4.48 13.64 -30.81
C PHE A 75 5.30 13.18 -29.62
N ILE A 76 5.92 14.15 -28.93
CA ILE A 76 6.88 13.90 -27.85
C ILE A 76 6.11 13.63 -26.56
N THR A 77 6.33 12.48 -25.95
CA THR A 77 5.68 12.01 -24.74
C THR A 77 6.61 11.84 -23.55
N GLY A 78 7.94 11.78 -23.82
CA GLY A 78 8.95 11.34 -22.84
C GLY A 78 9.17 9.82 -22.81
N ALA A 79 8.33 9.03 -23.52
CA ALA A 79 8.48 7.58 -23.60
C ALA A 79 9.35 7.11 -24.78
N GLU A 80 9.98 8.03 -25.52
CA GLU A 80 10.70 7.71 -26.78
C GLU A 80 11.89 6.78 -26.54
N GLU A 81 12.62 6.94 -25.43
CA GLU A 81 13.74 6.06 -25.08
C GLU A 81 13.24 4.67 -24.72
N PHE A 82 12.19 4.60 -23.90
CA PHE A 82 11.54 3.34 -23.55
C PHE A 82 11.05 2.59 -24.81
N MET A 83 10.43 3.29 -25.75
CA MET A 83 9.97 2.70 -27.01
C MET A 83 11.12 2.25 -27.92
N ARG A 84 12.23 2.99 -27.94
CA ARG A 84 13.41 2.65 -28.78
C ARG A 84 14.06 1.34 -28.33
N GLU A 85 14.08 1.10 -27.03
CA GLU A 85 14.69 -0.11 -26.46
C GLU A 85 13.73 -1.30 -26.42
N ASN A 86 12.42 -1.05 -26.46
CA ASN A 86 11.40 -2.07 -26.28
C ASN A 86 10.36 -1.98 -27.40
N GLU A 87 10.14 -3.07 -28.10
CA GLU A 87 9.18 -3.11 -29.19
C GLU A 87 7.77 -2.84 -28.68
N VAL A 88 7.16 -1.72 -29.07
CA VAL A 88 5.74 -1.51 -28.87
C VAL A 88 4.98 -2.48 -29.77
N PHE A 89 4.07 -3.23 -29.18
CA PHE A 89 3.28 -4.24 -29.86
C PHE A 89 1.82 -3.86 -30.01
N CYS A 90 1.25 -3.20 -29.01
CA CYS A 90 -0.14 -2.79 -28.99
C CYS A 90 -0.33 -1.41 -28.36
N VAL A 91 -1.46 -0.78 -28.67
CA VAL A 91 -1.82 0.54 -28.17
C VAL A 91 -3.33 0.63 -27.91
N ALA A 92 -3.70 1.31 -26.84
CA ALA A 92 -5.07 1.74 -26.58
C ALA A 92 -5.08 3.20 -26.11
N LYS A 93 -6.19 3.89 -26.39
CA LYS A 93 -6.41 5.28 -25.93
C LYS A 93 -7.79 5.41 -25.33
N LYS A 94 -7.86 6.13 -24.22
CA LYS A 94 -9.11 6.62 -23.65
C LYS A 94 -8.88 8.01 -23.07
N ASP A 95 -9.71 8.95 -23.46
CA ASP A 95 -9.58 10.37 -23.12
C ASP A 95 -8.14 10.87 -23.40
N ASP A 96 -7.46 11.45 -22.43
CA ASP A 96 -6.08 11.91 -22.55
C ASP A 96 -5.02 10.85 -22.20
N LYS A 97 -5.41 9.58 -22.02
CA LYS A 97 -4.49 8.51 -21.66
C LYS A 97 -4.21 7.59 -22.84
N ILE A 98 -2.93 7.29 -23.06
CA ILE A 98 -2.46 6.34 -24.07
C ILE A 98 -1.68 5.23 -23.34
N ALA A 99 -2.07 3.98 -23.53
CA ALA A 99 -1.35 2.82 -23.07
C ALA A 99 -0.59 2.16 -24.22
N LEU A 100 0.71 1.96 -24.05
CA LEU A 100 1.59 1.32 -25.02
C LEU A 100 2.13 0.02 -24.40
N GLY A 101 1.68 -1.12 -24.90
CA GLY A 101 2.19 -2.44 -24.48
C GLY A 101 3.39 -2.85 -25.29
N THR A 102 4.40 -3.42 -24.64
CA THR A 102 5.67 -3.84 -25.25
C THR A 102 5.91 -5.35 -25.14
N ILE A 103 6.86 -5.85 -25.91
CA ILE A 103 7.23 -7.28 -25.88
C ILE A 103 8.15 -7.63 -24.69
N HIS A 104 8.96 -6.67 -24.20
CA HIS A 104 10.03 -7.00 -23.26
C HIS A 104 9.93 -6.31 -21.89
N LYS A 105 9.20 -5.21 -21.76
CA LYS A 105 9.24 -4.33 -20.58
C LYS A 105 7.87 -3.95 -20.02
N GLY A 106 6.84 -4.74 -20.28
CA GLY A 106 5.49 -4.44 -19.82
C GLY A 106 4.83 -3.34 -20.65
N LEU A 107 4.18 -2.41 -20.00
CA LEU A 107 3.49 -1.30 -20.65
C LEU A 107 3.84 0.05 -20.02
N VAL A 108 3.74 1.10 -20.81
CA VAL A 108 3.78 2.48 -20.34
C VAL A 108 2.44 3.14 -20.59
N LEU A 109 1.93 3.83 -19.57
CA LEU A 109 0.78 4.70 -19.63
C LEU A 109 1.27 6.16 -19.74
N VAL A 110 0.86 6.84 -20.79
CA VAL A 110 1.13 8.26 -21.05
C VAL A 110 -0.14 9.04 -20.73
N ASP A 111 -0.06 10.02 -19.86
CA ASP A 111 -1.10 11.02 -19.67
C ASP A 111 -0.78 12.24 -20.54
N CYS A 112 -1.52 12.43 -21.63
CA CYS A 112 -1.27 13.50 -22.61
C CYS A 112 -1.61 14.91 -22.09
N SER A 113 -2.34 15.02 -20.97
CA SER A 113 -2.66 16.31 -20.36
C SER A 113 -1.54 16.84 -19.49
N THR A 114 -0.83 15.94 -18.82
CA THR A 114 0.26 16.27 -17.88
C THR A 114 1.65 15.86 -18.39
N MET A 115 1.70 15.05 -19.45
CA MET A 115 2.90 14.35 -19.96
C MET A 115 3.57 13.47 -18.92
N GLN A 116 2.82 13.00 -17.92
CA GLN A 116 3.33 12.05 -16.93
C GLN A 116 3.31 10.63 -17.50
N LEU A 117 4.36 9.88 -17.15
CA LEU A 117 4.52 8.48 -17.51
C LEU A 117 4.34 7.59 -16.28
N LYS A 118 3.64 6.47 -16.47
CA LYS A 118 3.54 5.42 -15.46
C LYS A 118 3.84 4.07 -16.10
N TYR A 119 4.82 3.36 -15.56
CA TYR A 119 5.27 2.07 -16.07
C TYR A 119 4.64 0.94 -15.27
N PHE A 120 4.29 -0.15 -15.97
CA PHE A 120 3.79 -1.39 -15.39
C PHE A 120 4.53 -2.58 -15.99
N ASN A 121 5.13 -3.40 -15.14
CA ASN A 121 5.91 -4.57 -15.52
C ASN A 121 5.90 -5.62 -14.38
N GLU A 122 6.60 -6.72 -14.54
CA GLU A 122 6.69 -7.77 -13.52
C GLU A 122 7.22 -7.26 -12.17
N ASN A 123 8.07 -6.24 -12.16
CA ASN A 123 8.63 -5.69 -10.93
C ASN A 123 7.60 -4.94 -10.09
N ASN A 124 6.53 -4.44 -10.70
CA ASN A 124 5.53 -3.62 -10.01
C ASN A 124 4.08 -4.10 -10.20
N GLY A 125 3.88 -5.36 -10.59
CA GLY A 125 2.61 -6.04 -10.46
C GLY A 125 2.05 -6.75 -11.67
N LEU A 126 2.61 -6.62 -12.88
CA LEU A 126 2.22 -7.47 -14.00
C LEU A 126 2.77 -8.89 -13.81
N ARG A 127 2.02 -9.87 -14.30
CA ARG A 127 2.46 -11.27 -14.31
C ARG A 127 3.52 -11.57 -15.35
N ASN A 128 3.56 -10.77 -16.42
CA ASN A 128 4.49 -10.98 -17.53
C ASN A 128 4.78 -9.65 -18.22
N ASN A 129 6.03 -9.47 -18.67
CA ASN A 129 6.47 -8.26 -19.37
C ASN A 129 6.06 -8.22 -20.85
N THR A 130 5.62 -9.34 -21.43
CA THR A 130 5.15 -9.39 -22.82
C THR A 130 3.67 -9.04 -22.87
N VAL A 131 3.35 -7.85 -23.37
CA VAL A 131 1.99 -7.33 -23.47
C VAL A 131 1.55 -7.39 -24.93
N LEU A 132 0.62 -8.30 -25.23
CA LEU A 132 0.12 -8.55 -26.58
C LEU A 132 -1.10 -7.73 -26.95
N SER A 133 -1.89 -7.32 -25.96
CA SER A 133 -3.05 -6.45 -26.16
C SER A 133 -3.31 -5.57 -24.95
N VAL A 134 -3.87 -4.39 -25.18
CA VAL A 134 -4.32 -3.46 -24.11
C VAL A 134 -5.68 -2.89 -24.49
N SER A 135 -6.54 -2.71 -23.48
CA SER A 135 -7.84 -2.07 -23.66
C SER A 135 -8.27 -1.36 -22.39
N PHE A 136 -8.83 -0.17 -22.52
CA PHE A 136 -9.47 0.52 -21.40
C PHE A 136 -10.90 0.04 -21.22
N ASP A 137 -11.32 -0.14 -19.98
CA ASP A 137 -12.73 -0.37 -19.67
C ASP A 137 -13.54 0.93 -19.61
N THR A 138 -14.83 0.81 -19.31
CA THR A 138 -15.74 1.96 -19.20
C THR A 138 -15.36 2.90 -18.06
N THR A 139 -14.74 2.39 -16.99
CA THR A 139 -14.33 3.15 -15.80
C THR A 139 -12.94 3.79 -15.93
N GLY A 140 -12.23 3.54 -17.03
CA GLY A 140 -10.91 4.10 -17.31
C GLY A 140 -9.75 3.28 -16.74
N ASN A 141 -10.01 2.07 -16.25
CA ASN A 141 -8.98 1.11 -15.89
C ASN A 141 -8.52 0.31 -17.11
N LEU A 142 -7.41 -0.41 -16.99
CA LEU A 142 -6.75 -1.03 -18.11
C LEU A 142 -6.74 -2.57 -17.99
N TRP A 143 -7.13 -3.24 -19.06
CA TRP A 143 -6.95 -4.66 -19.26
C TRP A 143 -5.70 -4.87 -20.13
N ALA A 144 -4.81 -5.74 -19.70
CA ALA A 144 -3.62 -6.15 -20.43
C ALA A 144 -3.67 -7.66 -20.69
N GLY A 145 -3.75 -8.03 -21.98
CA GLY A 145 -3.54 -9.41 -22.42
C GLY A 145 -2.07 -9.68 -22.58
N LEU A 146 -1.55 -10.60 -21.79
CA LEU A 146 -0.14 -10.93 -21.70
C LEU A 146 0.16 -12.24 -22.45
N ASP A 147 1.42 -12.55 -22.68
CA ASP A 147 1.82 -13.86 -23.18
C ASP A 147 1.40 -14.99 -22.21
N SER A 148 1.33 -14.68 -20.93
CA SER A 148 0.93 -15.61 -19.88
C SER A 148 -0.23 -15.05 -19.04
N GLY A 149 -1.42 -14.97 -19.63
CA GLY A 149 -2.65 -14.61 -18.93
C GLY A 149 -3.15 -13.19 -19.18
N ILE A 150 -4.03 -12.72 -18.31
CA ILE A 150 -4.68 -11.40 -18.41
C ILE A 150 -4.54 -10.70 -17.08
N ASP A 151 -4.12 -9.44 -17.10
CA ASP A 151 -4.06 -8.59 -15.92
C ASP A 151 -5.04 -7.40 -16.03
N TYR A 152 -5.62 -7.06 -14.89
CA TYR A 152 -6.43 -5.87 -14.72
C TYR A 152 -5.67 -4.85 -13.90
N VAL A 153 -5.39 -3.68 -14.48
CA VAL A 153 -4.67 -2.60 -13.83
C VAL A 153 -5.67 -1.53 -13.40
N CYS A 154 -5.93 -1.44 -12.11
CA CYS A 154 -6.80 -0.43 -11.52
C CYS A 154 -6.06 0.92 -11.43
N LEU A 155 -6.27 1.80 -12.42
CA LEU A 155 -5.61 3.10 -12.50
C LEU A 155 -6.15 4.12 -11.48
N SER A 156 -7.38 3.91 -11.02
CA SER A 156 -8.05 4.76 -10.02
C SER A 156 -7.79 4.31 -8.58
N SER A 157 -7.03 3.22 -8.38
CA SER A 157 -6.71 2.72 -7.04
C SER A 157 -5.91 3.76 -6.26
N PRO A 158 -6.30 4.09 -5.01
CA PRO A 158 -5.49 4.91 -4.12
C PRO A 158 -4.29 4.16 -3.54
N PHE A 159 -4.18 2.85 -3.82
CA PHE A 159 -3.12 2.00 -3.30
C PHE A 159 -2.01 1.81 -4.33
N THR A 160 -0.77 1.85 -3.86
CA THR A 160 0.43 1.57 -4.65
C THR A 160 1.19 0.41 -4.02
N ASN A 161 1.55 -0.58 -4.82
CA ASN A 161 2.43 -1.66 -4.38
C ASN A 161 3.88 -1.21 -4.52
N LEU A 162 4.63 -1.20 -3.42
CA LEU A 162 6.04 -0.83 -3.37
C LEU A 162 6.99 -2.02 -3.42
N TYR A 163 6.47 -3.24 -3.26
CA TYR A 163 7.30 -4.45 -3.29
C TYR A 163 7.38 -5.00 -4.70
N SER A 164 8.60 -5.16 -5.19
CA SER A 164 8.85 -5.89 -6.44
C SER A 164 8.99 -7.39 -6.20
N TYR A 165 8.72 -8.17 -7.21
CA TYR A 165 9.05 -9.60 -7.25
C TYR A 165 10.46 -9.81 -7.84
N PRO A 166 11.28 -10.70 -7.32
CA PRO A 166 11.14 -11.44 -6.06
C PRO A 166 11.46 -10.54 -4.86
N TYR A 167 10.65 -10.60 -3.82
CA TYR A 167 10.70 -9.76 -2.61
C TYR A 167 12.08 -9.77 -1.94
N SER A 168 12.97 -8.88 -2.37
CA SER A 168 14.34 -8.79 -1.84
C SER A 168 14.39 -8.24 -0.42
N TYR A 169 13.34 -7.51 0.00
CA TYR A 169 13.26 -6.84 1.31
C TYR A 169 12.69 -7.73 2.41
N GLY A 170 12.13 -8.89 2.06
CA GLY A 170 11.45 -9.79 2.99
C GLY A 170 9.97 -9.45 3.20
N THR A 171 9.35 -10.08 4.20
CA THR A 171 7.96 -9.83 4.58
C THR A 171 7.85 -8.53 5.36
N GLY A 172 7.02 -7.60 4.87
CA GLY A 172 6.75 -6.34 5.56
C GLY A 172 5.81 -6.52 6.75
N TYR A 173 6.16 -5.95 7.89
CA TYR A 173 5.36 -5.97 9.11
C TYR A 173 4.81 -4.59 9.46
N THR A 174 5.56 -3.53 9.16
CA THR A 174 5.22 -2.18 9.59
C THR A 174 5.83 -1.14 8.65
N ALA A 175 5.23 0.04 8.60
CA ALA A 175 5.76 1.18 7.88
C ALA A 175 5.49 2.48 8.64
N ALA A 176 6.35 3.48 8.44
CA ALA A 176 6.17 4.82 8.99
C ALA A 176 6.74 5.88 8.05
N VAL A 177 6.10 7.05 8.01
CA VAL A 177 6.61 8.23 7.31
C VAL A 177 7.09 9.24 8.34
N GLU A 178 8.35 9.64 8.24
CA GLU A 178 8.98 10.61 9.14
C GLU A 178 10.10 11.36 8.45
N GLY A 179 10.20 12.68 8.69
CA GLY A 179 11.35 13.48 8.26
C GLY A 179 11.67 13.42 6.75
N GLY A 180 10.65 13.24 5.89
CA GLY A 180 10.85 13.10 4.44
C GLY A 180 11.29 11.70 4.00
N TYR A 181 11.18 10.70 4.86
CA TYR A 181 11.46 9.29 4.55
C TYR A 181 10.24 8.40 4.80
N LEU A 182 10.10 7.36 4.00
CA LEU A 182 9.28 6.19 4.27
C LEU A 182 10.17 5.07 4.78
N TYR A 183 9.90 4.59 5.98
CA TYR A 183 10.56 3.46 6.60
C TYR A 183 9.70 2.21 6.48
N LEU A 184 10.35 1.07 6.21
CA LEU A 184 9.70 -0.23 6.01
C LEU A 184 10.36 -1.25 6.93
N GLY A 185 9.63 -1.74 7.92
CA GLY A 185 10.08 -2.79 8.84
C GLY A 185 9.70 -4.16 8.32
N THR A 186 10.69 -5.04 8.19
CA THR A 186 10.53 -6.39 7.62
C THR A 186 11.14 -7.46 8.51
N ASN A 187 10.97 -8.74 8.14
CA ASN A 187 11.65 -9.86 8.79
C ASN A 187 13.16 -9.94 8.51
N ARG A 188 13.69 -9.08 7.62
CA ARG A 188 15.12 -9.03 7.26
C ARG A 188 15.83 -7.79 7.79
N GLY A 189 15.09 -6.76 8.15
CA GLY A 189 15.63 -5.49 8.63
C GLY A 189 14.70 -4.33 8.45
N LEU A 190 15.21 -3.15 8.80
CA LEU A 190 14.62 -1.87 8.50
C LEU A 190 15.15 -1.38 7.15
N TYR A 191 14.26 -0.92 6.30
CA TYR A 191 14.59 -0.28 5.03
C TYR A 191 14.02 1.13 5.00
N TYR A 192 14.55 1.97 4.13
CA TYR A 192 14.07 3.34 3.95
C TYR A 192 14.14 3.79 2.49
N THR A 193 13.30 4.74 2.14
CA THR A 193 13.33 5.47 0.88
C THR A 193 12.86 6.91 1.11
N SER A 194 13.11 7.81 0.17
CA SER A 194 12.54 9.17 0.23
C SER A 194 11.01 9.14 0.18
N TYR A 195 10.36 10.12 0.80
CA TYR A 195 8.92 10.29 0.69
C TYR A 195 8.60 11.73 0.22
N PRO A 196 7.88 11.91 -0.90
CA PRO A 196 7.29 10.88 -1.77
C PRO A 196 8.30 9.92 -2.38
N VAL A 197 7.86 8.67 -2.59
CA VAL A 197 8.74 7.61 -3.10
C VAL A 197 9.24 7.97 -4.49
N GLN A 198 10.55 7.97 -4.66
CA GLN A 198 11.18 8.19 -5.95
C GLN A 198 11.51 6.84 -6.61
N MET A 199 11.27 6.80 -7.92
CA MET A 199 11.57 5.63 -8.73
C MET A 199 12.97 5.76 -9.32
N ASN A 200 13.75 4.68 -9.28
CA ASN A 200 15.00 4.53 -10.01
C ASN A 200 14.73 3.58 -11.17
N GLY A 201 14.39 4.14 -12.34
CA GLY A 201 13.80 3.39 -13.44
C GLY A 201 12.41 2.85 -13.04
N ASP A 202 12.25 1.53 -13.10
CA ASP A 202 10.98 0.85 -12.79
C ASP A 202 10.82 0.49 -11.30
N LEU A 203 11.85 0.66 -10.51
CA LEU A 203 11.90 0.23 -9.11
C LEU A 203 12.00 1.42 -8.16
N PRO A 204 11.35 1.35 -6.98
CA PRO A 204 11.59 2.32 -5.92
C PRO A 204 13.02 2.20 -5.39
N ASP A 205 13.68 3.34 -5.12
CA ASP A 205 15.01 3.37 -4.50
C ASP A 205 14.90 3.09 -2.99
N ILE A 206 14.70 1.82 -2.65
CA ILE A 206 14.59 1.35 -1.26
C ILE A 206 15.95 0.81 -0.81
N ARG A 207 16.48 1.35 0.28
CA ARG A 207 17.80 1.03 0.83
C ARG A 207 17.72 0.37 2.20
N PRO A 208 18.61 -0.59 2.51
CA PRO A 208 18.68 -1.14 3.86
C PRO A 208 19.22 -0.10 4.85
N MET A 209 18.62 -0.04 6.03
CA MET A 209 19.11 0.77 7.13
C MET A 209 20.31 0.08 7.78
N PRO A 210 21.48 0.73 7.88
CA PRO A 210 22.65 0.14 8.53
C PRO A 210 22.34 -0.34 9.96
N GLN A 211 22.94 -1.45 10.38
CA GLN A 211 22.85 -2.03 11.74
C GLN A 211 21.44 -2.51 12.17
N SER A 212 20.49 -2.58 11.25
CA SER A 212 19.11 -2.98 11.53
C SER A 212 18.72 -4.36 10.99
N SER A 213 19.67 -5.22 10.64
CA SER A 213 19.38 -6.57 10.16
C SER A 213 18.72 -7.42 11.25
N GLY A 214 17.70 -8.21 10.92
CA GLY A 214 16.87 -9.00 11.84
C GLY A 214 15.40 -8.63 11.72
N GLN A 215 14.57 -9.10 12.64
CA GLN A 215 13.14 -8.83 12.57
C GLN A 215 12.78 -7.47 13.16
N VAL A 216 12.20 -6.61 12.35
CA VAL A 216 11.56 -5.36 12.77
C VAL A 216 10.08 -5.61 12.97
N TRP A 217 9.65 -5.67 14.21
CA TRP A 217 8.26 -6.00 14.53
C TRP A 217 7.31 -4.81 14.36
N ASN A 218 7.77 -3.62 14.76
CA ASN A 218 6.93 -2.43 14.66
C ASN A 218 7.77 -1.15 14.57
N LEU A 219 7.14 -0.09 14.05
CA LEU A 219 7.63 1.28 14.07
C LEU A 219 6.63 2.12 14.86
N CYS A 220 7.06 2.68 15.97
CA CYS A 220 6.21 3.44 16.88
C CYS A 220 6.69 4.88 17.02
N ARG A 221 5.78 5.83 16.84
CA ARG A 221 6.04 7.24 17.14
C ARG A 221 5.72 7.50 18.61
N ILE A 222 6.69 8.04 19.34
CA ILE A 222 6.58 8.46 20.73
C ILE A 222 6.98 9.95 20.82
N GLY A 223 6.01 10.82 20.92
CA GLY A 223 6.25 12.25 20.75
C GLY A 223 6.77 12.56 19.35
N ASP A 224 7.93 13.22 19.28
CA ASP A 224 8.62 13.55 18.03
C ASP A 224 9.68 12.51 17.64
N GLU A 225 9.76 11.39 18.37
CA GLU A 225 10.77 10.35 18.16
C GLU A 225 10.15 9.10 17.51
N LEU A 226 10.80 8.55 16.50
CA LEU A 226 10.40 7.30 15.83
C LEU A 226 11.26 6.13 16.30
N PHE A 227 10.61 5.13 16.91
CA PHE A 227 11.26 3.93 17.43
C PHE A 227 11.07 2.75 16.49
N CYS A 228 12.12 1.98 16.31
CA CYS A 228 12.13 0.68 15.67
C CYS A 228 12.16 -0.40 16.76
N LEU A 229 11.08 -1.17 16.86
CA LEU A 229 10.93 -2.29 17.77
C LEU A 229 11.41 -3.56 17.06
N HIS A 230 12.42 -4.18 17.62
CA HIS A 230 13.24 -5.18 16.95
C HIS A 230 13.39 -6.45 17.80
N ASP A 231 13.70 -7.59 17.17
CA ASP A 231 14.01 -8.84 17.88
C ASP A 231 15.22 -8.73 18.82
N ARG A 232 16.13 -7.79 18.55
CA ARG A 232 17.38 -7.58 19.33
C ARG A 232 17.39 -6.33 20.20
N GLY A 233 16.25 -5.67 20.39
CA GLY A 233 16.16 -4.46 21.21
C GLY A 233 15.28 -3.36 20.63
N ILE A 234 15.43 -2.17 21.17
CA ILE A 234 14.74 -0.97 20.71
C ILE A 234 15.77 -0.01 20.11
N PHE A 235 15.48 0.52 18.94
CA PHE A 235 16.32 1.49 18.27
C PHE A 235 15.55 2.80 18.03
N LEU A 236 16.22 3.92 18.17
CA LEU A 236 15.75 5.23 17.77
C LEU A 236 16.21 5.50 16.33
N ILE A 237 15.27 5.88 15.46
CA ILE A 237 15.54 6.21 14.07
C ILE A 237 15.89 7.70 14.00
N ASN A 238 16.99 8.01 13.31
CA ASN A 238 17.39 9.38 13.03
C ASN A 238 17.83 9.49 11.56
N GLY A 239 16.93 9.93 10.69
CA GLY A 239 17.15 9.98 9.26
C GLY A 239 17.56 8.62 8.69
N THR A 240 18.77 8.50 8.16
CA THR A 240 19.31 7.28 7.56
C THR A 240 20.17 6.43 8.51
N SER A 241 20.02 6.62 9.82
CA SER A 241 20.76 5.89 10.85
C SER A 241 19.86 5.45 12.01
N VAL A 242 20.31 4.49 12.78
CA VAL A 242 19.66 4.04 14.02
C VAL A 242 20.60 4.11 15.20
N LYS A 243 20.07 4.52 16.37
CA LYS A 243 20.77 4.44 17.67
C LYS A 243 20.10 3.40 18.53
N ARG A 244 20.83 2.41 19.04
CA ARG A 244 20.28 1.44 19.99
C ARG A 244 19.96 2.13 21.31
N VAL A 245 18.72 1.91 21.78
CA VAL A 245 18.21 2.45 23.06
C VAL A 245 18.30 1.41 24.16
N THR A 246 17.92 0.15 23.87
CA THR A 246 17.94 -0.96 24.83
C THR A 246 18.31 -2.27 24.15
N ASP A 247 18.74 -3.26 24.97
CA ASP A 247 19.00 -4.64 24.56
C ASP A 247 17.84 -5.59 24.91
N ILE A 248 16.65 -5.06 25.25
CA ILE A 248 15.47 -5.87 25.57
C ILE A 248 15.04 -6.62 24.31
N ALA A 249 15.26 -7.93 24.29
CA ALA A 249 14.96 -8.76 23.12
C ALA A 249 13.45 -8.88 22.90
N GLY A 250 13.04 -8.87 21.60
CA GLY A 250 11.69 -9.15 21.20
C GLY A 250 10.70 -8.05 21.52
N ALA A 251 11.07 -6.80 21.35
CA ALA A 251 10.14 -5.67 21.47
C ALA A 251 9.14 -5.69 20.31
N TRP A 252 7.84 -5.88 20.60
CA TRP A 252 6.77 -5.95 19.62
C TRP A 252 5.93 -4.69 19.54
N CYS A 253 5.64 -4.07 20.66
CA CYS A 253 4.78 -2.91 20.76
C CYS A 253 5.22 -1.96 21.87
N CYS A 254 4.96 -0.68 21.74
CA CYS A 254 5.16 0.29 22.80
C CYS A 254 4.10 1.40 22.75
N GLN A 255 3.79 1.96 23.90
CA GLN A 255 2.91 3.11 24.06
C GLN A 255 3.39 3.94 25.25
N LEU A 256 3.29 5.28 25.16
CA LEU A 256 3.45 6.12 26.36
C LEU A 256 2.44 5.71 27.42
N VAL A 257 2.87 5.68 28.65
CA VAL A 257 1.94 5.57 29.78
C VAL A 257 0.96 6.74 29.71
N ALA A 258 -0.32 6.46 29.85
CA ALA A 258 -1.37 7.50 29.73
C ALA A 258 -1.07 8.67 30.68
N GLY A 259 -1.09 9.89 30.12
CA GLY A 259 -0.76 11.10 30.86
C GLY A 259 0.75 11.37 31.07
N ARG A 260 1.66 10.54 30.54
CA ARG A 260 3.11 10.72 30.65
C ARG A 260 3.73 10.99 29.29
N THR A 261 4.84 11.73 29.27
CA THR A 261 5.64 12.01 28.06
C THR A 261 7.05 11.43 28.12
N ASP A 262 7.41 10.93 29.29
CA ASP A 262 8.75 10.48 29.68
C ASP A 262 8.83 9.00 30.07
N LEU A 263 7.71 8.27 29.97
CA LEU A 263 7.61 6.87 30.37
C LEU A 263 6.73 6.10 29.37
N MET A 264 7.18 4.93 28.94
CA MET A 264 6.43 4.07 28.05
C MET A 264 6.42 2.62 28.53
N TYR A 265 5.32 1.92 28.23
CA TYR A 265 5.24 0.47 28.27
C TYR A 265 5.79 -0.11 26.98
N VAL A 266 6.51 -1.22 27.11
CA VAL A 266 7.05 -1.99 25.99
C VAL A 266 6.70 -3.46 26.17
N GLY A 267 5.86 -3.98 25.27
CA GLY A 267 5.51 -5.39 25.20
C GLY A 267 6.61 -6.19 24.50
N VAL A 268 7.05 -7.27 25.15
CA VAL A 268 8.16 -8.10 24.69
C VAL A 268 7.83 -9.61 24.78
N TYR A 269 8.77 -10.47 24.39
CA TYR A 269 8.60 -11.94 24.40
C TYR A 269 8.25 -12.54 25.78
N ASN A 270 8.59 -11.88 26.84
CA ASN A 270 8.45 -12.41 28.20
C ASN A 270 7.81 -11.41 29.17
N GLY A 271 6.95 -10.55 28.73
CA GLY A 271 6.20 -9.61 29.57
C GLY A 271 6.15 -8.18 29.05
N ILE A 272 6.04 -7.24 29.99
CA ILE A 272 6.02 -5.81 29.72
C ILE A 272 7.13 -5.15 30.52
N TYR A 273 7.86 -4.25 29.87
CA TYR A 273 8.89 -3.42 30.49
C TYR A 273 8.43 -1.96 30.53
N LEU A 274 8.93 -1.25 31.52
CA LEU A 274 8.91 0.19 31.59
C LEU A 274 10.23 0.73 31.04
N VAL A 275 10.15 1.66 30.11
CA VAL A 275 11.28 2.39 29.55
C VAL A 275 11.01 3.88 29.74
N GLY A 276 11.92 4.55 30.46
CA GLY A 276 11.76 5.94 30.87
C GLY A 276 12.85 6.83 30.30
N LYS A 277 12.53 8.14 30.17
CA LYS A 277 13.48 9.16 29.71
C LYS A 277 14.15 9.82 30.91
N LYS A 278 15.47 9.67 31.04
CA LYS A 278 16.27 10.29 32.07
C LYS A 278 17.41 11.09 31.44
N ASN A 279 17.53 12.36 31.82
CA ASN A 279 18.52 13.29 31.22
C ASN A 279 18.43 13.37 29.69
N GLY A 280 17.22 13.25 29.14
CA GLY A 280 16.98 13.27 27.69
C GLY A 280 17.19 11.94 26.96
N GLU A 281 17.67 10.89 27.63
CA GLU A 281 17.91 9.58 27.05
C GLU A 281 16.94 8.53 27.60
N TRP A 282 16.43 7.68 26.70
CA TRP A 282 15.59 6.55 27.06
C TRP A 282 16.41 5.40 27.63
N GLN A 283 15.94 4.84 28.72
CA GLN A 283 16.59 3.71 29.39
C GLN A 283 15.56 2.80 30.06
N VAL A 284 15.94 1.54 30.28
CA VAL A 284 15.10 0.57 30.99
C VAL A 284 14.93 1.00 32.44
N VAL A 285 13.69 1.11 32.89
CA VAL A 285 13.34 1.33 34.31
C VAL A 285 13.21 0.01 35.03
N GLY A 286 12.47 -0.95 34.43
CA GLY A 286 12.28 -2.28 34.98
C GLY A 286 11.26 -3.09 34.21
N LYS A 287 11.12 -4.37 34.55
CA LYS A 287 10.07 -5.26 34.10
C LYS A 287 8.90 -5.17 35.08
N ILE A 288 7.65 -5.21 34.58
CA ILE A 288 6.46 -5.28 35.43
C ILE A 288 6.41 -6.65 36.10
N GLU A 289 6.45 -6.68 37.44
CA GLU A 289 6.37 -7.90 38.23
C GLU A 289 4.98 -8.55 38.05
N GLY A 290 4.96 -9.86 37.88
CA GLY A 290 3.75 -10.65 37.65
C GLY A 290 3.41 -10.84 36.17
N MET A 291 4.01 -10.08 35.25
CA MET A 291 3.82 -10.20 33.81
C MET A 291 4.96 -11.02 33.20
N ASN A 292 4.67 -12.31 32.89
CA ASN A 292 5.67 -13.24 32.35
C ASN A 292 5.31 -13.76 30.95
N ASP A 293 4.05 -13.63 30.54
CA ASP A 293 3.61 -14.06 29.22
C ASP A 293 4.05 -13.08 28.15
N SER A 294 4.18 -13.58 26.92
CA SER A 294 4.53 -12.74 25.79
C SER A 294 3.47 -11.65 25.56
N CYS A 295 3.92 -10.44 25.29
CA CYS A 295 3.06 -9.30 25.04
C CYS A 295 3.28 -8.79 23.62
N ARG A 296 2.59 -9.41 22.67
CA ARG A 296 2.67 -9.04 21.25
C ARG A 296 1.89 -7.78 20.92
N LEU A 297 0.78 -7.58 21.61
CA LEU A 297 -0.11 -6.43 21.44
C LEU A 297 -0.75 -6.11 22.78
N PHE A 298 -0.79 -4.84 23.12
CA PHE A 298 -1.56 -4.37 24.26
C PHE A 298 -2.21 -3.02 23.95
N GLU A 299 -3.24 -2.70 24.71
CA GLU A 299 -3.87 -1.38 24.74
C GLU A 299 -4.12 -0.92 26.17
N GLN A 300 -3.94 0.35 26.43
CA GLN A 300 -4.19 0.96 27.73
C GLN A 300 -5.63 1.43 27.83
N GLU A 301 -6.40 0.90 28.78
CA GLU A 301 -7.68 1.48 29.20
C GLU A 301 -7.42 2.77 30.01
N SER A 302 -6.43 2.74 30.91
CA SER A 302 -5.91 3.88 31.69
C SER A 302 -4.41 3.74 31.90
N ASP A 303 -3.81 4.66 32.67
CA ASP A 303 -2.41 4.57 33.08
C ASP A 303 -2.08 3.27 33.86
N LYS A 304 -3.07 2.71 34.58
CA LYS A 304 -2.91 1.51 35.44
C LYS A 304 -3.65 0.28 34.93
N VAL A 305 -4.39 0.36 33.85
CA VAL A 305 -5.13 -0.78 33.31
C VAL A 305 -4.72 -1.05 31.89
N ILE A 306 -4.16 -2.22 31.66
CA ILE A 306 -3.65 -2.67 30.38
C ILE A 306 -4.39 -3.94 29.95
N TRP A 307 -4.78 -4.00 28.68
CA TRP A 307 -5.29 -5.18 28.04
C TRP A 307 -4.22 -5.79 27.14
N VAL A 308 -3.86 -7.03 27.42
CA VAL A 308 -2.82 -7.77 26.68
C VAL A 308 -3.46 -8.86 25.85
N TYR A 309 -3.12 -8.93 24.57
CA TYR A 309 -3.52 -10.02 23.69
C TYR A 309 -2.51 -11.15 23.71
N ASN A 310 -3.01 -12.34 23.97
CA ASN A 310 -2.34 -13.63 23.81
C ASN A 310 -3.11 -14.48 22.79
N THR A 311 -2.49 -15.52 22.26
CA THR A 311 -3.04 -16.30 21.13
C THR A 311 -4.40 -16.93 21.42
N ASP A 312 -4.68 -17.28 22.67
CA ASP A 312 -5.87 -18.03 23.11
C ASP A 312 -6.69 -17.32 24.20
N HIS A 313 -6.24 -16.16 24.67
CA HIS A 313 -6.93 -15.35 25.67
C HIS A 313 -6.55 -13.87 25.56
N VAL A 314 -7.33 -13.04 26.22
CA VAL A 314 -7.00 -11.65 26.49
C VAL A 314 -6.89 -11.48 28.00
N THR A 315 -5.84 -10.81 28.43
CA THR A 315 -5.57 -10.58 29.85
C THR A 315 -5.78 -9.11 30.19
N ARG A 316 -6.64 -8.85 31.17
CA ARG A 316 -6.70 -7.56 31.87
C ARG A 316 -5.68 -7.56 33.00
N VAL A 317 -4.86 -6.52 33.03
CA VAL A 317 -3.82 -6.31 34.03
C VAL A 317 -4.09 -4.98 34.72
N ASP A 318 -4.35 -5.02 36.02
CA ASP A 318 -4.42 -3.83 36.86
C ASP A 318 -3.08 -3.67 37.60
N LEU A 319 -2.47 -2.50 37.51
CA LEU A 319 -1.14 -2.20 38.05
C LEU A 319 -1.22 -1.44 39.38
N ASP A 320 -0.16 -1.53 40.18
CA ASP A 320 0.04 -0.72 41.37
C ASP A 320 0.26 0.77 41.03
N ASN A 321 0.37 1.61 42.07
CA ASN A 321 0.54 3.06 41.88
C ASN A 321 1.87 3.42 41.24
N ASP A 322 2.90 2.61 41.42
CA ASP A 322 4.24 2.84 40.90
C ASP A 322 4.44 2.23 39.51
N LEU A 323 3.41 1.55 38.98
CA LEU A 323 3.38 0.87 37.66
C LEU A 323 4.39 -0.28 37.53
N THR A 324 4.91 -0.78 38.65
CA THR A 324 5.98 -1.77 38.68
C THR A 324 5.48 -3.20 38.86
N LYS A 325 4.23 -3.36 39.31
CA LYS A 325 3.68 -4.67 39.67
C LYS A 325 2.23 -4.81 39.23
N ALA A 326 1.86 -5.99 38.72
CA ALA A 326 0.48 -6.37 38.51
C ALA A 326 -0.18 -6.75 39.87
N VAL A 327 -1.22 -6.01 40.25
CA VAL A 327 -2.00 -6.24 41.48
C VAL A 327 -3.22 -7.12 41.23
N ARG A 328 -3.68 -7.17 39.97
CA ARG A 328 -4.75 -8.05 39.52
C ARG A 328 -4.49 -8.47 38.08
N ILE A 329 -4.65 -9.75 37.80
CA ILE A 329 -4.60 -10.32 36.45
C ILE A 329 -5.88 -11.14 36.27
N LYS A 330 -6.62 -10.87 35.19
CA LYS A 330 -7.80 -11.63 34.81
C LYS A 330 -7.78 -11.96 33.33
N GLU A 331 -7.95 -13.23 33.02
CA GLU A 331 -8.02 -13.74 31.65
C GLU A 331 -9.47 -13.86 31.19
N TYR A 332 -9.69 -13.63 29.89
CA TYR A 332 -10.97 -13.81 29.18
C TYR A 332 -10.68 -14.69 27.96
N SER A 333 -11.39 -15.81 27.87
CA SER A 333 -11.14 -16.84 26.87
C SER A 333 -12.45 -17.40 26.31
N ALA A 334 -12.35 -18.40 25.45
CA ALA A 334 -13.51 -19.14 24.93
C ALA A 334 -14.35 -19.78 26.04
N LYS A 335 -13.78 -20.08 27.20
CA LYS A 335 -14.50 -20.61 28.37
C LYS A 335 -15.48 -19.60 28.97
N ASP A 336 -15.19 -18.30 28.79
CA ASP A 336 -16.01 -17.18 29.25
C ASP A 336 -16.99 -16.71 28.16
N GLY A 337 -17.13 -17.46 27.05
CA GLY A 337 -17.96 -17.11 25.90
C GLY A 337 -17.35 -16.03 25.00
N PHE A 338 -16.09 -15.66 25.21
CA PHE A 338 -15.37 -14.68 24.41
C PHE A 338 -14.62 -15.39 23.28
N PRO A 339 -14.91 -15.08 21.99
CA PRO A 339 -14.37 -15.82 20.85
C PRO A 339 -12.94 -15.39 20.50
N VAL A 340 -12.00 -15.71 21.37
CA VAL A 340 -10.56 -15.47 21.14
C VAL A 340 -10.04 -16.40 20.05
N GLY A 341 -9.08 -15.92 19.25
CA GLY A 341 -8.44 -16.69 18.20
C GLY A 341 -7.15 -16.02 17.72
N ARG A 342 -6.43 -16.71 16.83
CA ARG A 342 -5.13 -16.23 16.30
C ARG A 342 -5.23 -14.91 15.52
N ASP A 343 -6.38 -14.66 14.90
CA ASP A 343 -6.63 -13.48 14.06
C ASP A 343 -7.44 -12.44 14.84
N MET A 344 -6.93 -12.05 16.00
CA MET A 344 -7.56 -11.07 16.87
C MET A 344 -6.71 -9.81 16.99
N TYR A 345 -7.36 -8.66 17.17
CA TYR A 345 -6.71 -7.37 17.37
C TYR A 345 -7.37 -6.61 18.51
N ILE A 346 -6.56 -5.91 19.32
CA ILE A 346 -7.06 -4.95 20.32
C ILE A 346 -6.78 -3.55 19.78
N ALA A 347 -7.78 -2.70 19.81
CA ALA A 347 -7.67 -1.30 19.40
C ALA A 347 -8.31 -0.38 20.42
N LYS A 348 -7.65 0.72 20.73
CA LYS A 348 -8.28 1.85 21.42
C LYS A 348 -8.81 2.80 20.36
N ILE A 349 -10.12 3.03 20.38
CA ILE A 349 -10.82 3.95 19.50
C ILE A 349 -11.47 4.99 20.40
N GLU A 350 -11.08 6.24 20.23
CA GLU A 350 -11.36 7.31 21.20
C GLU A 350 -10.81 6.91 22.60
N ASP A 351 -11.65 6.81 23.60
CA ASP A 351 -11.25 6.45 24.97
C ASP A 351 -11.66 5.04 25.38
N ARG A 352 -12.05 4.17 24.43
CA ARG A 352 -12.55 2.82 24.71
C ARG A 352 -11.70 1.77 24.02
N VAL A 353 -11.48 0.67 24.73
CA VAL A 353 -10.79 -0.51 24.18
C VAL A 353 -11.80 -1.46 23.55
N TYR A 354 -11.54 -1.85 22.32
CA TYR A 354 -12.31 -2.79 21.53
C TYR A 354 -11.48 -4.01 21.15
N PHE A 355 -12.14 -5.14 21.03
CA PHE A 355 -11.53 -6.42 20.72
C PHE A 355 -12.14 -6.94 19.42
N ALA A 356 -11.36 -6.87 18.35
CA ALA A 356 -11.72 -7.43 17.06
C ALA A 356 -11.40 -8.94 17.04
N THR A 357 -12.43 -9.75 16.90
CA THR A 357 -12.34 -11.21 16.96
C THR A 357 -12.82 -11.82 15.63
N PRO A 358 -12.60 -13.12 15.38
CA PRO A 358 -13.18 -13.80 14.22
C PRO A 358 -14.71 -13.79 14.14
N ARG A 359 -15.40 -13.42 15.22
CA ARG A 359 -16.88 -13.34 15.28
C ARG A 359 -17.40 -11.91 15.40
N GLY A 360 -16.55 -10.91 15.17
CA GLY A 360 -16.90 -9.51 15.25
C GLY A 360 -16.22 -8.77 16.39
N ILE A 361 -16.68 -7.56 16.65
CA ILE A 361 -16.08 -6.64 17.63
C ILE A 361 -16.80 -6.79 18.97
N TYR A 362 -15.99 -6.88 20.02
CA TYR A 362 -16.41 -6.98 21.42
C TYR A 362 -15.88 -5.80 22.23
N LYS A 363 -16.50 -5.56 23.37
CA LYS A 363 -16.04 -4.60 24.39
C LYS A 363 -16.19 -5.23 25.77
N HIS A 364 -15.41 -4.76 26.73
CA HIS A 364 -15.56 -5.15 28.13
C HIS A 364 -16.74 -4.41 28.78
N ASN A 365 -17.59 -5.15 29.50
CA ASN A 365 -18.61 -4.59 30.38
C ASN A 365 -18.10 -4.62 31.82
N PRO A 366 -17.68 -3.47 32.41
CA PRO A 366 -17.08 -3.45 33.74
C PRO A 366 -18.07 -3.79 34.88
N HIS A 367 -19.37 -3.60 34.67
CA HIS A 367 -20.39 -3.90 35.70
C HIS A 367 -20.62 -5.40 35.86
N LYS A 368 -20.60 -6.12 34.75
CA LYS A 368 -20.80 -7.60 34.74
C LYS A 368 -19.46 -8.35 34.74
N ASP A 369 -18.36 -7.62 34.45
CA ASP A 369 -17.00 -8.15 34.29
C ASP A 369 -16.92 -9.28 33.23
N VAL A 370 -17.55 -9.03 32.05
CA VAL A 370 -17.61 -9.93 30.90
C VAL A 370 -17.33 -9.19 29.58
N MET A 371 -16.98 -9.96 28.56
CA MET A 371 -16.89 -9.47 27.19
C MET A 371 -18.24 -9.53 26.49
N GLU A 372 -18.69 -8.43 25.92
CA GLU A 372 -19.99 -8.34 25.22
C GLU A 372 -19.77 -7.93 23.74
N PRO A 373 -20.55 -8.47 22.79
CA PRO A 373 -20.55 -8.01 21.40
C PRO A 373 -20.85 -6.51 21.33
N CYS A 374 -20.26 -5.83 20.35
CA CYS A 374 -20.52 -4.42 20.04
C CYS A 374 -21.19 -4.28 18.67
N PRO A 375 -22.56 -4.36 18.58
CA PRO A 375 -23.28 -4.34 17.32
C PRO A 375 -23.02 -3.06 16.50
N ASP A 376 -22.92 -1.92 17.15
CA ASP A 376 -22.74 -0.62 16.48
C ASP A 376 -21.43 -0.57 15.71
N MET A 377 -20.33 -1.03 16.33
CA MET A 377 -19.03 -1.11 15.65
C MET A 377 -19.01 -2.17 14.55
N ASN A 378 -19.70 -3.30 14.76
CA ASN A 378 -19.84 -4.32 13.72
C ASN A 378 -20.59 -3.77 12.49
N ASN A 379 -21.67 -3.01 12.70
CA ASN A 379 -22.42 -2.39 11.60
C ASN A 379 -21.59 -1.32 10.87
N LEU A 380 -20.83 -0.52 11.61
CA LEU A 380 -19.96 0.51 11.02
C LEU A 380 -18.91 -0.09 10.07
N LEU A 381 -18.39 -1.26 10.41
CA LEU A 381 -17.35 -1.97 9.64
C LEU A 381 -17.93 -3.09 8.75
N ASN A 382 -19.22 -2.99 8.35
CA ASN A 382 -19.94 -3.91 7.47
C ASN A 382 -20.00 -5.37 7.96
N GLY A 383 -19.84 -5.60 9.28
CA GLY A 383 -19.98 -6.91 9.87
C GLY A 383 -18.94 -7.94 9.43
N THR A 384 -17.85 -7.51 8.80
CA THR A 384 -16.80 -8.43 8.38
C THR A 384 -16.12 -9.07 9.57
N ALA A 385 -16.13 -10.39 9.60
CA ALA A 385 -15.41 -11.19 10.59
C ALA A 385 -13.91 -11.26 10.24
N ALA A 386 -13.05 -11.39 11.25
CA ALA A 386 -11.60 -11.58 11.11
C ALA A 386 -10.82 -10.33 10.69
N TYR A 387 -10.82 -9.33 11.55
CA TYR A 387 -9.95 -8.17 11.38
C TYR A 387 -8.52 -8.49 11.82
N SER A 388 -7.55 -8.26 10.95
CA SER A 388 -6.14 -8.36 11.31
C SER A 388 -5.60 -7.06 11.92
N ARG A 389 -6.27 -5.92 11.68
CA ARG A 389 -5.92 -4.63 12.28
C ARG A 389 -7.08 -3.64 12.17
N ILE A 390 -7.24 -2.81 13.20
CA ILE A 390 -8.15 -1.65 13.20
C ILE A 390 -7.36 -0.42 13.60
N LEU A 391 -7.51 0.66 12.83
CA LEU A 391 -6.79 1.92 13.03
C LEU A 391 -7.78 3.08 13.02
N GLU A 392 -7.60 4.00 13.94
CA GLU A 392 -8.23 5.32 13.88
C GLU A 392 -7.28 6.30 13.17
N TYR A 393 -7.78 7.01 12.18
CA TYR A 393 -7.02 8.03 11.47
C TYR A 393 -7.93 9.24 11.18
N HIS A 394 -7.71 10.34 11.89
CA HIS A 394 -8.57 11.52 11.90
C HIS A 394 -10.02 11.16 12.27
N ASP A 395 -10.97 11.40 11.35
CA ASP A 395 -12.39 11.06 11.48
C ASP A 395 -12.78 9.71 10.90
N LYS A 396 -11.79 8.89 10.54
CA LYS A 396 -11.98 7.61 9.87
C LYS A 396 -11.51 6.45 10.72
N LEU A 397 -12.24 5.37 10.63
CA LEU A 397 -11.86 4.06 11.12
C LEU A 397 -11.48 3.19 9.93
N ILE A 398 -10.28 2.66 9.95
CA ILE A 398 -9.76 1.80 8.89
C ILE A 398 -9.61 0.40 9.47
N SER A 399 -10.28 -0.59 8.88
CA SER A 399 -10.08 -1.99 9.23
C SER A 399 -9.41 -2.74 8.08
N LEU A 400 -8.49 -3.61 8.45
CA LEU A 400 -7.77 -4.49 7.55
C LEU A 400 -8.19 -5.92 7.82
N SER A 401 -8.50 -6.67 6.76
CA SER A 401 -8.71 -8.10 6.80
C SER A 401 -7.85 -8.78 5.73
N PRO A 402 -7.75 -10.11 5.69
CA PRO A 402 -7.00 -10.81 4.64
C PRO A 402 -7.52 -10.54 3.22
N HIS A 403 -8.77 -10.08 3.07
CA HIS A 403 -9.44 -9.99 1.78
C HIS A 403 -9.89 -8.56 1.43
N GLU A 404 -9.96 -7.65 2.40
CA GLU A 404 -10.50 -6.30 2.16
C GLU A 404 -9.92 -5.25 3.11
N ILE A 405 -9.99 -4.00 2.65
CA ILE A 405 -9.76 -2.80 3.46
C ILE A 405 -11.09 -2.05 3.52
N CYS A 406 -11.63 -1.87 4.71
CA CYS A 406 -12.83 -1.07 4.92
C CYS A 406 -12.44 0.27 5.55
N ILE A 407 -13.02 1.36 5.02
CA ILE A 407 -12.83 2.72 5.54
C ILE A 407 -14.21 3.26 5.90
N ALA A 408 -14.46 3.46 7.18
CA ALA A 408 -15.71 4.01 7.72
C ALA A 408 -15.49 5.40 8.31
N ASN A 409 -16.54 6.23 8.32
CA ASN A 409 -16.49 7.57 8.88
C ASN A 409 -16.99 7.57 10.33
N LEU A 410 -16.12 7.85 11.29
CA LEU A 410 -16.44 7.93 12.71
C LEU A 410 -17.45 9.05 13.04
N GLY A 411 -17.46 10.13 12.27
CA GLY A 411 -18.44 11.21 12.45
C GLY A 411 -19.88 10.75 12.25
N THR A 412 -20.12 9.71 11.46
CA THR A 412 -21.46 9.10 11.29
C THR A 412 -21.83 8.27 12.52
N TYR A 413 -20.88 7.57 13.11
CA TYR A 413 -21.05 6.79 14.33
C TYR A 413 -21.38 7.69 15.53
N LYS A 414 -20.69 8.80 15.69
CA LYS A 414 -20.94 9.82 16.76
C LYS A 414 -22.36 10.38 16.73
N ARG A 415 -22.90 10.65 15.52
CA ARG A 415 -24.28 11.15 15.37
C ARG A 415 -25.33 10.09 15.73
N GLY A 416 -25.08 8.82 15.41
CA GLY A 416 -25.97 7.70 15.75
C GLY A 416 -26.00 7.41 17.26
N ALA A 417 -24.85 7.50 17.94
CA ALA A 417 -24.76 7.28 19.39
C ALA A 417 -25.45 8.39 20.21
N ASN A 418 -25.49 9.62 19.70
CA ASN A 418 -26.17 10.76 20.35
C ASN A 418 -27.70 10.76 20.10
N THR A 419 -28.22 9.99 19.15
CA THR A 419 -29.66 9.87 18.88
C THR A 419 -30.33 8.73 19.65
N SER A 420 -29.58 7.91 20.36
CA SER A 420 -30.13 6.84 21.22
C SER A 420 -30.22 7.21 22.71
N ILE A 421 -30.06 8.50 23.05
CA ILE A 421 -30.37 9.04 24.38
C ILE A 421 -31.53 10.03 24.22
N ASN A 422 -32.75 9.48 24.08
CA ASN A 422 -34.02 10.12 24.41
C ASN A 422 -35.01 9.05 24.86
#